data_6d1021b14b637c69770f4646a4868b7a
#
_entry.id   6d1021b14b637c69770f4646a4868b7a
#
_cell.length_a   1.000
_cell.length_b   1.000
_cell.length_c   1.000
_cell.angle_alpha   90.00
_cell.angle_beta   90.00
_cell.angle_gamma   90.00
#
_symmetry.space_group_name_H-M   'P 1'
#
loop_
_entity.id
_entity.type
_entity.pdbx_description
1 polymer ?
#
loop_
_entity_poly.entity_id
_entity_poly.type
_entity_poly.pdbx_seq_one_letter_code
_entity_poly.pdbx_strand_id
1 'polypeptide(L)'
;QLFIVDKYSLDPKMLVFVGLSLMTLIFFLLSNVNEILSFYILLAVFGFGGGLARPGNVSILSLSINKNEQGSASGLMGTVFPLGHLLTPFSIMPLYMLNPSYPYILISFLGLFLLLYMFYNQKLFFKFIKTGVSEDV
;
A
#
# COMPACT_ATOMS: atom_id res chain seq x y z
N GLN A 1 9.77 -12.49 -5.28
CA GLN A 1 8.42 -11.93 -5.05
C GLN A 1 7.36 -12.62 -5.92
N LEU A 2 7.65 -12.89 -7.20
CA LEU A 2 6.75 -13.60 -8.14
C LEU A 2 6.48 -15.06 -7.72
N PHE A 3 7.46 -15.74 -7.12
CA PHE A 3 7.35 -17.16 -6.76
C PHE A 3 6.24 -17.51 -5.76
N ILE A 4 5.93 -16.60 -4.82
CA ILE A 4 4.91 -16.85 -3.79
C ILE A 4 3.51 -16.57 -4.35
N VAL A 5 3.38 -15.53 -5.17
CA VAL A 5 2.09 -15.11 -5.75
C VAL A 5 1.61 -16.13 -6.79
N ASP A 6 2.50 -16.61 -7.67
CA ASP A 6 2.15 -17.61 -8.70
C ASP A 6 1.88 -18.99 -8.10
N LYS A 7 2.61 -19.39 -7.05
CA LYS A 7 2.49 -20.73 -6.46
C LYS A 7 1.21 -20.92 -5.63
N TYR A 8 0.67 -19.85 -5.03
CA TYR A 8 -0.48 -19.93 -4.10
C TYR A 8 -1.75 -19.27 -4.62
N SER A 9 -1.79 -18.78 -5.88
CA SER A 9 -2.96 -18.09 -6.47
C SER A 9 -3.65 -17.11 -5.48
N LEU A 10 -2.83 -16.36 -4.72
CA LEU A 10 -3.33 -15.44 -3.70
C LEU A 10 -4.09 -14.30 -4.37
N ASP A 11 -5.30 -14.04 -3.90
CA ASP A 11 -6.12 -12.93 -4.38
C ASP A 11 -5.34 -11.61 -4.19
N PRO A 12 -5.07 -10.85 -5.29
CA PRO A 12 -4.34 -9.58 -5.21
C PRO A 12 -4.92 -8.59 -4.20
N LYS A 13 -6.23 -8.65 -3.99
CA LYS A 13 -6.94 -7.82 -3.01
C LYS A 13 -6.55 -8.16 -1.58
N MET A 14 -6.45 -9.45 -1.29
CA MET A 14 -6.03 -9.93 0.04
C MET A 14 -4.59 -9.49 0.33
N LEU A 15 -3.71 -9.54 -0.68
CA LEU A 15 -2.32 -9.07 -0.55
C LEU A 15 -2.24 -7.58 -0.21
N VAL A 16 -3.03 -6.75 -0.90
CA VAL A 16 -3.09 -5.30 -0.64
C VAL A 16 -3.66 -5.03 0.75
N PHE A 17 -4.76 -5.68 1.09
CA PHE A 17 -5.43 -5.47 2.39
C PHE A 17 -4.53 -5.88 3.56
N VAL A 18 -3.94 -7.07 3.49
CA VAL A 18 -3.02 -7.58 4.54
C VAL A 18 -1.76 -6.71 4.62
N GLY A 19 -1.16 -6.37 3.47
CA GLY A 19 0.02 -5.53 3.43
C GLY A 19 -0.24 -4.13 3.99
N LEU A 20 -1.34 -3.48 3.60
CA LEU A 20 -1.71 -2.15 4.10
C LEU A 20 -2.06 -2.19 5.60
N SER A 21 -2.78 -3.22 6.06
CA SER A 21 -3.11 -3.40 7.48
C SER A 21 -1.84 -3.55 8.31
N LEU A 22 -0.91 -4.37 7.85
CA LEU A 22 0.36 -4.58 8.52
C LEU A 22 1.18 -3.29 8.58
N MET A 23 1.30 -2.56 7.47
CA MET A 23 2.01 -1.28 7.42
C MET A 23 1.38 -0.24 8.36
N THR A 24 0.06 -0.13 8.38
CA THR A 24 -0.68 0.79 9.26
C THR A 24 -0.44 0.48 10.73
N LEU A 25 -0.51 -0.80 11.11
CA LEU A 25 -0.24 -1.26 12.47
C LEU A 25 1.21 -0.93 12.89
N ILE A 26 2.16 -1.15 12.00
CA ILE A 26 3.57 -0.90 12.29
C ILE A 26 3.84 0.59 12.48
N PHE A 27 3.26 1.47 11.66
CA PHE A 27 3.39 2.91 11.88
C PHE A 27 2.80 3.34 13.23
N PHE A 28 1.68 2.75 13.64
CA PHE A 28 1.12 3.00 14.97
C PHE A 28 2.07 2.55 16.08
N LEU A 29 2.66 1.36 15.97
CA LEU A 29 3.62 0.86 16.95
C LEU A 29 4.90 1.71 16.98
N LEU A 30 5.42 2.14 15.81
CA LEU A 30 6.62 2.98 15.71
C LEU A 30 6.45 4.33 16.43
N SER A 31 5.22 4.83 16.57
CA SER A 31 4.97 6.08 17.30
C SER A 31 5.29 6.02 18.80
N ASN A 32 5.35 4.80 19.37
CA ASN A 32 5.59 4.57 20.79
C ASN A 32 6.91 3.85 21.10
N VAL A 33 7.75 3.61 20.08
CA VAL A 33 9.00 2.88 20.26
C VAL A 33 10.11 3.78 20.79
N ASN A 34 10.73 3.37 21.89
CA ASN A 34 11.88 4.04 22.49
C ASN A 34 13.18 3.22 22.36
N GLU A 35 13.07 1.91 22.04
CA GLU A 35 14.21 1.01 21.95
C GLU A 35 14.63 0.79 20.50
N ILE A 36 15.92 0.91 20.24
CA ILE A 36 16.49 0.79 18.91
C ILE A 36 16.29 -0.60 18.29
N LEU A 37 16.34 -1.65 19.10
CA LEU A 37 16.12 -3.02 18.63
C LEU A 37 14.68 -3.22 18.15
N SER A 38 13.71 -2.76 18.92
CA SER A 38 12.28 -2.79 18.57
C SER A 38 12.01 -2.00 17.29
N PHE A 39 12.68 -0.87 17.10
CA PHE A 39 12.60 -0.07 15.87
C PHE A 39 13.06 -0.86 14.64
N TYR A 40 14.21 -1.55 14.69
CA TYR A 40 14.69 -2.36 13.58
C TYR A 40 13.78 -3.54 13.26
N ILE A 41 13.25 -4.21 14.29
CA ILE A 41 12.31 -5.32 14.10
C ILE A 41 11.04 -4.83 13.39
N LEU A 42 10.47 -3.71 13.82
CA LEU A 42 9.28 -3.14 13.18
C LEU A 42 9.55 -2.70 11.74
N LEU A 43 10.72 -2.14 11.44
CA LEU A 43 11.11 -1.80 10.07
C LEU A 43 11.24 -3.04 9.18
N ALA A 44 11.77 -4.15 9.71
CA ALA A 44 11.84 -5.41 8.96
C ALA A 44 10.44 -5.93 8.63
N VAL A 45 9.52 -5.90 9.59
CA VAL A 45 8.11 -6.30 9.37
C VAL A 45 7.39 -5.34 8.43
N PHE A 46 7.68 -4.02 8.49
CA PHE A 46 7.21 -3.03 7.54
C PHE A 46 7.64 -3.36 6.10
N GLY A 47 8.91 -3.72 5.91
CA GLY A 47 9.43 -4.16 4.61
C GLY A 47 8.67 -5.37 4.06
N PHE A 48 8.30 -6.31 4.92
CA PHE A 48 7.47 -7.45 4.55
C PHE A 48 6.06 -7.02 4.12
N GLY A 49 5.41 -6.12 4.86
CA GLY A 49 4.10 -5.56 4.50
C GLY A 49 4.12 -4.86 3.14
N GLY A 50 5.13 -4.04 2.87
CA GLY A 50 5.33 -3.39 1.58
C GLY A 50 5.62 -4.38 0.45
N GLY A 51 6.35 -5.47 0.75
CA GLY A 51 6.60 -6.58 -0.16
C GLY A 51 5.34 -7.32 -0.60
N LEU A 52 4.30 -7.35 0.24
CA LEU A 52 3.00 -7.92 -0.10
C LEU A 52 2.11 -6.91 -0.84
N ALA A 53 2.04 -5.67 -0.37
CA ALA A 53 1.13 -4.66 -0.93
C ALA A 53 1.50 -4.25 -2.37
N ARG A 54 2.79 -4.11 -2.69
CA ARG A 54 3.23 -3.66 -4.02
C ARG A 54 2.79 -4.57 -5.17
N PRO A 55 3.06 -5.89 -5.16
CA PRO A 55 2.59 -6.76 -6.24
C PRO A 55 1.07 -6.82 -6.32
N GLY A 56 0.37 -6.78 -5.17
CA GLY A 56 -1.08 -6.71 -5.14
C GLY A 56 -1.63 -5.48 -5.86
N ASN A 57 -1.07 -4.30 -5.60
CA ASN A 57 -1.46 -3.05 -6.27
C ASN A 57 -1.23 -3.10 -7.79
N VAL A 58 -0.08 -3.60 -8.22
CA VAL A 58 0.25 -3.73 -9.66
C VAL A 58 -0.72 -4.71 -10.34
N SER A 59 -1.01 -5.84 -9.71
CA SER A 59 -1.95 -6.83 -10.23
C SER A 59 -3.38 -6.28 -10.33
N ILE A 60 -3.86 -5.58 -9.30
CA ILE A 60 -5.19 -4.95 -9.33
C ILE A 60 -5.27 -3.94 -10.47
N LEU A 61 -4.26 -3.09 -10.63
CA LEU A 61 -4.23 -2.11 -11.72
C LEU A 61 -4.26 -2.78 -13.09
N SER A 62 -3.40 -3.78 -13.31
CA SER A 62 -3.32 -4.52 -14.57
C SER A 62 -4.65 -5.21 -14.93
N LEU A 63 -5.34 -5.76 -13.92
CA LEU A 63 -6.65 -6.42 -14.11
C LEU A 63 -7.82 -5.43 -14.28
N SER A 64 -7.65 -4.17 -13.90
CA SER A 64 -8.73 -3.16 -13.95
C SER A 64 -8.69 -2.31 -15.20
N ILE A 65 -7.71 -2.47 -16.07
CA ILE A 65 -7.45 -1.58 -17.20
C ILE A 65 -7.34 -2.40 -18.49
N ASN A 66 -7.89 -1.87 -19.59
CA ASN A 66 -7.79 -2.48 -20.91
C ASN A 66 -6.34 -2.56 -21.39
N LYS A 67 -6.00 -3.58 -22.17
CA LYS A 67 -4.64 -3.82 -22.70
C LYS A 67 -4.03 -2.59 -23.38
N ASN A 68 -4.85 -1.80 -24.07
CA ASN A 68 -4.43 -0.58 -24.78
C ASN A 68 -4.03 0.58 -23.84
N GLU A 69 -4.50 0.57 -22.60
CA GLU A 69 -4.30 1.64 -21.60
C GLU A 69 -3.24 1.26 -20.55
N GLN A 70 -2.76 0.01 -20.54
CA GLN A 70 -1.79 -0.47 -19.54
C GLN A 70 -0.48 0.34 -19.54
N GLY A 71 -0.02 0.78 -20.72
CA GLY A 71 1.16 1.64 -20.81
C GLY A 71 0.96 2.99 -20.12
N SER A 72 -0.18 3.64 -20.35
CA SER A 72 -0.52 4.91 -19.72
C SER A 72 -0.66 4.78 -18.19
N ALA A 73 -1.32 3.72 -17.73
CA ALA A 73 -1.50 3.46 -16.31
C ALA A 73 -0.17 3.15 -15.60
N SER A 74 0.71 2.38 -16.23
CA SER A 74 2.06 2.11 -15.70
C SER A 74 2.90 3.40 -15.65
N GLY A 75 2.78 4.27 -16.65
CA GLY A 75 3.42 5.58 -16.67
C GLY A 75 2.92 6.48 -15.54
N LEU A 76 1.61 6.50 -15.29
CA LEU A 76 1.02 7.25 -14.18
C LEU A 76 1.52 6.73 -12.82
N MET A 77 1.57 5.43 -12.61
CA MET A 77 2.17 4.85 -11.39
C MET A 77 3.64 5.22 -11.25
N GLY A 78 4.39 5.20 -12.35
CA GLY A 78 5.80 5.60 -12.39
C GLY A 78 6.03 7.06 -12.01
N THR A 79 5.02 7.93 -12.09
CA THR A 79 5.11 9.34 -11.67
C THR A 79 4.58 9.58 -10.26
N VAL A 80 3.51 8.90 -9.84
CA VAL A 80 2.87 9.09 -8.53
C VAL A 80 3.83 8.71 -7.38
N PHE A 81 4.56 7.60 -7.50
CA PHE A 81 5.49 7.17 -6.46
C PHE A 81 6.66 8.17 -6.24
N PRO A 82 7.40 8.61 -7.27
CA PRO A 82 8.42 9.63 -7.11
C PRO A 82 7.89 10.96 -6.60
N LEU A 83 6.70 11.39 -7.03
CA LEU A 83 6.07 12.61 -6.49
C LEU A 83 5.76 12.48 -4.99
N GLY A 84 5.25 11.34 -4.56
CA GLY A 84 5.07 11.06 -3.14
C GLY A 84 6.37 11.17 -2.35
N HIS A 85 7.45 10.57 -2.84
CA HIS A 85 8.77 10.67 -2.21
C HIS A 85 9.33 12.09 -2.20
N LEU A 86 9.09 12.88 -3.25
CA LEU A 86 9.52 14.28 -3.32
C LEU A 86 8.76 15.16 -2.31
N LEU A 87 7.45 14.94 -2.14
CA LEU A 87 6.61 15.73 -1.25
C LEU A 87 6.75 15.33 0.23
N THR A 88 7.14 14.08 0.51
CA THR A 88 7.27 13.55 1.87
C THR A 88 8.15 14.40 2.79
N PRO A 89 9.38 14.83 2.42
CA PRO A 89 10.21 15.65 3.29
C PRO A 89 9.55 16.97 3.69
N PHE A 90 8.86 17.62 2.76
CA PHE A 90 8.16 18.90 3.04
C PHE A 90 6.98 18.76 3.98
N SER A 91 6.32 17.61 3.97
CA SER A 91 5.15 17.35 4.82
C SER A 91 5.54 16.75 6.18
N ILE A 92 6.50 15.84 6.18
CA ILE A 92 6.85 15.02 7.34
C ILE A 92 7.89 15.71 8.23
N MET A 93 8.86 16.42 7.64
CA MET A 93 9.95 17.06 8.39
C MET A 93 9.46 18.09 9.41
N PRO A 94 8.52 19.00 9.08
CA PRO A 94 7.96 19.94 10.07
C PRO A 94 7.29 19.23 11.25
N LEU A 95 6.55 18.14 10.98
CA LEU A 95 5.91 17.34 12.03
C LEU A 95 6.94 16.64 12.92
N TYR A 96 7.98 16.11 12.32
CA TYR A 96 9.06 15.46 13.05
C TYR A 96 9.82 16.44 13.97
N MET A 97 9.98 17.70 13.55
CA MET A 97 10.60 18.75 14.37
C MET A 97 9.75 19.12 15.59
N LEU A 98 8.42 19.01 15.50
CA LEU A 98 7.53 19.24 16.64
C LEU A 98 7.58 18.05 17.62
N ASN A 99 7.46 16.85 17.13
CA ASN A 99 7.61 15.62 17.89
C ASN A 99 7.91 14.44 16.95
N PRO A 100 8.97 13.63 17.25
CA PRO A 100 9.33 12.49 16.42
C PRO A 100 8.22 11.45 16.18
N SER A 101 7.24 11.36 17.09
CA SER A 101 6.11 10.42 16.97
C SER A 101 5.00 10.91 16.03
N TYR A 102 4.87 12.23 15.79
CA TYR A 102 3.75 12.80 15.02
C TYR A 102 3.67 12.28 13.58
N PRO A 103 4.76 12.15 12.82
CA PRO A 103 4.71 11.58 11.48
C PRO A 103 4.14 10.17 11.45
N TYR A 104 4.54 9.33 12.38
CA TYR A 104 4.08 7.94 12.47
C TYR A 104 2.59 7.85 12.79
N ILE A 105 2.11 8.69 13.72
CA ILE A 105 0.68 8.79 14.06
C ILE A 105 -0.13 9.25 12.85
N LEU A 106 0.32 10.30 12.15
CA LEU A 106 -0.37 10.82 10.97
C LEU A 106 -0.49 9.75 9.88
N ILE A 107 0.62 9.06 9.57
CA ILE A 107 0.62 8.02 8.53
C ILE A 107 -0.26 6.84 8.93
N SER A 108 -0.24 6.44 10.21
CA SER A 108 -1.10 5.36 10.70
C SER A 108 -2.58 5.74 10.60
N PHE A 109 -2.93 6.99 10.87
CA PHE A 109 -4.31 7.48 10.75
C PHE A 109 -4.78 7.52 9.30
N LEU A 110 -3.92 7.97 8.37
CA LEU A 110 -4.20 7.93 6.93
C LEU A 110 -4.35 6.47 6.43
N GLY A 111 -3.49 5.57 6.90
CA GLY A 111 -3.59 4.14 6.59
C GLY A 111 -4.90 3.53 7.07
N LEU A 112 -5.32 3.85 8.30
CA LEU A 112 -6.60 3.41 8.86
C LEU A 112 -7.77 3.95 8.03
N PHE A 113 -7.73 5.22 7.65
CA PHE A 113 -8.75 5.84 6.80
C PHE A 113 -8.86 5.13 5.44
N LEU A 114 -7.73 4.80 4.81
CA LEU A 114 -7.69 4.05 3.56
C LEU A 114 -8.26 2.63 3.72
N LEU A 115 -7.94 1.94 4.82
CA LEU A 115 -8.50 0.61 5.12
C LEU A 115 -10.02 0.67 5.28
N LEU A 116 -10.53 1.65 6.02
CA LEU A 116 -11.97 1.84 6.19
C LEU A 116 -12.65 2.18 4.85
N TYR A 117 -12.03 3.04 4.04
CA TYR A 117 -12.51 3.37 2.72
C TYR A 117 -12.56 2.13 1.81
N MET A 118 -11.51 1.30 1.80
CA MET A 118 -11.49 0.06 1.04
C MET A 118 -12.58 -0.92 1.52
N PHE A 119 -12.78 -1.02 2.82
CA PHE A 119 -13.81 -1.87 3.41
C PHE A 119 -15.22 -1.40 3.04
N TYR A 120 -15.47 -0.11 3.11
CA TYR A 120 -16.78 0.48 2.75
C TYR A 120 -17.09 0.33 1.26
N ASN A 121 -16.11 0.52 0.40
CA ASN A 121 -16.25 0.46 -1.05
C ASN A 121 -15.91 -0.91 -1.65
N GLN A 122 -15.94 -1.98 -0.88
CA GLN A 122 -15.64 -3.33 -1.37
C GLN A 122 -16.39 -3.69 -2.65
N LYS A 123 -17.69 -3.37 -2.74
CA LYS A 123 -18.51 -3.68 -3.92
C LYS A 123 -18.05 -2.96 -5.19
N LEU A 124 -17.57 -1.73 -5.07
CA LEU A 124 -17.03 -0.94 -6.20
C LEU A 124 -15.68 -1.52 -6.64
N PHE A 125 -14.79 -1.78 -5.71
CA PHE A 125 -13.49 -2.42 -5.95
C PHE A 125 -13.64 -3.81 -6.59
N PHE A 126 -14.64 -4.58 -6.16
CA PHE A 126 -14.92 -5.91 -6.70
C PHE A 126 -15.55 -5.87 -8.10
N LYS A 127 -16.34 -4.85 -8.43
CA LYS A 127 -17.02 -4.73 -9.73
C LYS A 127 -16.02 -4.44 -10.85
N PHE A 128 -15.06 -3.54 -10.63
CA PHE A 128 -14.06 -3.17 -11.64
C PHE A 128 -13.15 -4.33 -12.06
N ILE A 129 -12.84 -5.26 -11.14
CA ILE A 129 -11.99 -6.40 -11.46
C ILE A 129 -12.76 -7.49 -12.25
N LYS A 130 -14.08 -7.59 -12.04
CA LYS A 130 -14.91 -8.59 -12.71
C LYS A 130 -15.22 -8.22 -14.17
N THR A 131 -15.31 -6.94 -14.49
CA THR A 131 -15.53 -6.45 -15.86
C THR A 131 -14.29 -6.60 -16.74
N GLY A 132 -13.09 -6.48 -16.21
CA GLY A 132 -11.85 -6.69 -16.99
C GLY A 132 -11.58 -8.14 -17.41
N VAL A 133 -12.19 -9.12 -16.72
CA VAL A 133 -12.01 -10.56 -17.00
C VAL A 133 -13.09 -11.09 -18.00
N SER A 134 -14.20 -10.39 -18.15
CA SER A 134 -15.34 -10.87 -18.97
C SER A 134 -15.34 -10.45 -20.44
N GLU A 135 -14.38 -9.62 -20.88
CA GLU A 135 -14.28 -9.17 -22.28
C GLU A 135 -13.25 -9.95 -23.13
N ASP A 136 -12.55 -10.93 -22.56
CA ASP A 136 -11.55 -11.76 -23.25
C ASP A 136 -12.04 -13.21 -23.55
N VAL A 137 -13.39 -13.46 -23.67
CA VAL A 137 -13.93 -14.75 -24.13
C VAL A 137 -14.70 -14.59 -25.42
#